data_9bd6517429909fba72074b21f2dce64a
#
_entry.id   9bd6517429909fba72074b21f2dce64a
#
_cell.length_a   1.000
_cell.length_b   1.000
_cell.length_c   1.000
_cell.angle_alpha   90.00
_cell.angle_beta   90.00
_cell.angle_gamma   90.00
#
_symmetry.space_group_name_H-M   'P 1'
#
loop_
_entity.id
_entity.type
_entity.pdbx_description
1 polymer ?
#
loop_
_entity_poly.entity_id
_entity_poly.type
_entity_poly.pdbx_seq_one_letter_code
_entity_poly.pdbx_strand_id
1 'polypeptide(L)'
;SDTTHTVMLTLLGIEMAPLAGCDPGLVAQFAAVHDLPETYAGDTNTARGLSPAELEEKAGREALAMERLRDELGDSPVLALLERYEVQEEPEARLVRYLDKVTPKLTHRLNRGRALAAVDLAAADVHEKHATQGAQLAKQYPEMAEVRRLFAAACELVEQAIRCGEMTVAEGRAPVC
;
A
#
# COMPACT_ATOMS: atom_id res chain seq x y z
N SER A 1 -1.71 -0.74 -13.02
CA SER A 1 -1.05 -2.06 -13.05
C SER A 1 0.01 -2.10 -11.97
N ASP A 2 0.37 -3.26 -11.51
CA ASP A 2 1.34 -3.53 -10.45
C ASP A 2 2.70 -2.92 -10.80
N THR A 3 3.13 -3.03 -12.05
CA THR A 3 4.35 -2.37 -12.55
C THR A 3 4.35 -0.86 -12.32
N THR A 4 3.23 -0.17 -12.58
CA THR A 4 3.13 1.28 -12.34
C THR A 4 3.20 1.58 -10.85
N HIS A 5 2.56 0.77 -10.02
CA HIS A 5 2.62 0.87 -8.57
C HIS A 5 4.05 0.72 -8.06
N THR A 6 4.73 -0.36 -8.46
CA THR A 6 6.12 -0.64 -8.07
C THR A 6 7.08 0.48 -8.47
N VAL A 7 6.95 1.01 -9.70
CA VAL A 7 7.79 2.14 -10.15
C VAL A 7 7.51 3.40 -9.33
N MET A 8 6.24 3.74 -9.08
CA MET A 8 5.88 4.90 -8.26
C MET A 8 6.38 4.75 -6.82
N LEU A 9 6.21 3.57 -6.23
CA LEU A 9 6.69 3.27 -4.89
C LEU A 9 8.21 3.37 -4.80
N THR A 10 8.93 2.83 -5.79
CA THR A 10 10.39 2.92 -5.85
C THR A 10 10.87 4.37 -5.89
N LEU A 11 10.31 5.19 -6.77
CA LEU A 11 10.69 6.60 -6.88
C LEU A 11 10.35 7.38 -5.61
N LEU A 12 9.16 7.18 -5.06
CA LEU A 12 8.75 7.79 -3.80
C LEU A 12 9.65 7.33 -2.63
N GLY A 13 10.02 6.05 -2.62
CA GLY A 13 10.91 5.47 -1.62
C GLY A 13 12.30 6.11 -1.64
N ILE A 14 12.90 6.27 -2.82
CA ILE A 14 14.20 6.93 -2.99
C ILE A 14 14.14 8.37 -2.45
N GLU A 15 13.10 9.13 -2.74
CA GLU A 15 12.94 10.52 -2.26
C GLU A 15 12.71 10.59 -0.74
N MET A 16 11.99 9.64 -0.16
CA MET A 16 11.65 9.64 1.26
C MET A 16 12.73 9.04 2.15
N ALA A 17 13.60 8.18 1.61
CA ALA A 17 14.61 7.46 2.37
C ALA A 17 15.54 8.39 3.19
N PRO A 18 16.10 9.48 2.64
CA PRO A 18 16.95 10.39 3.42
C PRO A 18 16.21 11.06 4.58
N LEU A 19 14.92 11.36 4.41
CA LEU A 19 14.07 11.97 5.45
C LEU A 19 13.75 11.00 6.59
N ALA A 20 13.78 9.69 6.29
CA ALA A 20 13.58 8.61 7.25
C ALA A 20 14.90 8.07 7.84
N GLY A 21 16.06 8.59 7.39
CA GLY A 21 17.37 8.08 7.80
C GLY A 21 17.71 6.71 7.22
N CYS A 22 17.10 6.34 6.08
CA CYS A 22 17.26 5.05 5.40
C CYS A 22 18.19 5.16 4.19
N ASP A 23 18.75 4.02 3.75
CA ASP A 23 19.53 3.92 2.51
C ASP A 23 18.59 3.92 1.29
N PRO A 24 18.69 4.91 0.37
CA PRO A 24 17.80 4.97 -0.80
C PRO A 24 17.96 3.77 -1.76
N GLY A 25 19.18 3.19 -1.84
CA GLY A 25 19.45 2.05 -2.68
C GLY A 25 18.76 0.78 -2.17
N LEU A 26 18.80 0.55 -0.86
CA LEU A 26 18.13 -0.59 -0.23
C LEU A 26 16.61 -0.41 -0.27
N VAL A 27 16.10 0.81 -0.04
CA VAL A 27 14.68 1.13 -0.19
C VAL A 27 14.19 0.82 -1.61
N ALA A 28 14.95 1.22 -2.63
CA ALA A 28 14.60 0.91 -4.03
C ALA A 28 14.56 -0.59 -4.31
N GLN A 29 15.51 -1.35 -3.76
CA GLN A 29 15.56 -2.80 -3.89
C GLN A 29 14.36 -3.47 -3.22
N PHE A 30 14.02 -3.10 -1.99
CA PHE A 30 12.83 -3.61 -1.31
C PHE A 30 11.54 -3.25 -2.04
N ALA A 31 11.42 -2.02 -2.54
CA ALA A 31 10.28 -1.61 -3.34
C ALA A 31 10.14 -2.41 -4.65
N ALA A 32 11.25 -2.87 -5.24
CA ALA A 32 11.22 -3.68 -6.45
C ALA A 32 10.71 -5.10 -6.22
N VAL A 33 10.88 -5.67 -5.01
CA VAL A 33 10.53 -7.06 -4.70
C VAL A 33 9.27 -7.23 -3.86
N HIS A 34 8.73 -6.16 -3.27
CA HIS A 34 7.70 -6.21 -2.22
C HIS A 34 6.42 -6.96 -2.62
N ASP A 35 6.02 -6.88 -3.90
CA ASP A 35 4.80 -7.50 -4.43
C ASP A 35 5.06 -8.80 -5.22
N LEU A 36 6.29 -9.34 -5.22
CA LEU A 36 6.58 -10.61 -5.91
C LEU A 36 5.64 -11.75 -5.49
N PRO A 37 5.27 -11.91 -4.20
CA PRO A 37 4.33 -12.95 -3.79
C PRO A 37 2.95 -12.81 -4.45
N GLU A 38 2.51 -11.59 -4.80
CA GLU A 38 1.22 -11.36 -5.46
C GLU A 38 1.15 -11.97 -6.87
N THR A 39 2.29 -12.25 -7.50
CA THR A 39 2.37 -12.97 -8.79
C THR A 39 1.65 -14.33 -8.72
N TYR A 40 1.67 -14.98 -7.56
CA TYR A 40 1.03 -16.28 -7.35
C TYR A 40 -0.18 -16.20 -6.41
N ALA A 41 -0.13 -15.37 -5.38
CA ALA A 41 -1.23 -15.18 -4.44
C ALA A 41 -2.41 -14.40 -5.05
N GLY A 42 -2.13 -13.58 -6.05
CA GLY A 42 -3.05 -12.59 -6.59
C GLY A 42 -3.23 -11.39 -5.66
N ASP A 43 -3.51 -10.22 -6.23
CA ASP A 43 -3.85 -9.03 -5.45
C ASP A 43 -5.21 -9.24 -4.75
N THR A 44 -5.27 -8.93 -3.48
CA THR A 44 -6.49 -8.99 -2.68
C THR A 44 -7.04 -7.58 -2.47
N ASN A 45 -8.23 -7.31 -3.03
CA ASN A 45 -8.88 -6.03 -2.84
C ASN A 45 -9.26 -5.81 -1.36
N THR A 46 -8.48 -5.00 -0.66
CA THR A 46 -8.70 -4.61 0.74
C THR A 46 -9.54 -3.34 0.90
N ALA A 47 -10.13 -2.82 -0.18
CA ALA A 47 -10.81 -1.53 -0.17
C ALA A 47 -11.98 -1.48 0.83
N ARG A 48 -12.71 -2.58 1.00
CA ARG A 48 -13.85 -2.69 1.95
C ARG A 48 -13.52 -3.32 3.30
N GLY A 49 -12.24 -3.59 3.55
CA GLY A 49 -11.80 -4.41 4.67
C GLY A 49 -11.96 -5.91 4.37
N LEU A 50 -11.36 -6.75 5.20
CA LEU A 50 -11.45 -8.20 5.11
C LEU A 50 -11.98 -8.75 6.44
N SER A 51 -12.84 -9.76 6.37
CA SER A 51 -13.24 -10.55 7.51
C SER A 51 -12.08 -11.39 8.05
N PRO A 52 -12.14 -11.91 9.28
CA PRO A 52 -11.11 -12.80 9.82
C PRO A 52 -10.84 -14.02 8.93
N ALA A 53 -11.88 -14.63 8.34
CA ALA A 53 -11.73 -15.76 7.44
C ALA A 53 -11.01 -15.37 6.12
N GLU A 54 -11.33 -14.22 5.53
CA GLU A 54 -10.64 -13.72 4.34
C GLU A 54 -9.19 -13.33 4.61
N LEU A 55 -8.87 -12.85 5.82
CA LEU A 55 -7.49 -12.60 6.26
C LEU A 55 -6.69 -13.90 6.37
N GLU A 56 -7.29 -14.96 6.93
CA GLU A 56 -6.65 -16.28 7.04
C GLU A 56 -6.43 -16.90 5.65
N GLU A 57 -7.42 -16.83 4.77
CA GLU A 57 -7.30 -17.30 3.39
C GLU A 57 -6.19 -16.54 2.63
N LYS A 58 -6.13 -15.20 2.77
CA LYS A 58 -5.08 -14.36 2.20
C LYS A 58 -3.71 -14.81 2.69
N ALA A 59 -3.54 -14.96 4.01
CA ALA A 59 -2.27 -15.40 4.60
C ALA A 59 -1.86 -16.79 4.09
N GLY A 60 -2.80 -17.71 3.90
CA GLY A 60 -2.54 -19.03 3.31
C GLY A 60 -2.05 -18.94 1.86
N ARG A 61 -2.67 -18.10 1.03
CA ARG A 61 -2.23 -17.88 -0.36
C ARG A 61 -0.84 -17.25 -0.43
N GLU A 62 -0.55 -16.27 0.43
CA GLU A 62 0.77 -15.62 0.49
C GLU A 62 1.86 -16.61 0.94
N ALA A 63 1.57 -17.48 1.92
CA ALA A 63 2.51 -18.52 2.35
C ALA A 63 2.84 -19.50 1.21
N LEU A 64 1.84 -19.99 0.48
CA LEU A 64 2.04 -20.85 -0.69
C LEU A 64 2.80 -20.14 -1.82
N ALA A 65 2.53 -18.87 -2.04
CA ALA A 65 3.27 -18.05 -3.01
C ALA A 65 4.76 -17.93 -2.64
N MET A 66 5.07 -17.74 -1.36
CA MET A 66 6.45 -17.70 -0.88
C MET A 66 7.17 -19.05 -1.02
N GLU A 67 6.49 -20.18 -0.74
CA GLU A 67 7.05 -21.51 -0.97
C GLU A 67 7.41 -21.72 -2.44
N ARG A 68 6.49 -21.35 -3.33
CA ARG A 68 6.71 -21.46 -4.77
C ARG A 68 7.86 -20.57 -5.25
N LEU A 69 7.97 -19.34 -4.75
CA LEU A 69 9.10 -18.45 -5.07
C LEU A 69 10.44 -19.03 -4.60
N ARG A 70 10.49 -19.69 -3.44
CA ARG A 70 11.68 -20.41 -2.97
C ARG A 70 12.09 -21.53 -3.92
N ASP A 71 11.11 -22.32 -4.36
CA ASP A 71 11.36 -23.43 -5.28
C ASP A 71 11.87 -22.94 -6.67
N GLU A 72 11.32 -21.84 -7.17
CA GLU A 72 11.66 -21.32 -8.50
C GLU A 72 12.94 -20.48 -8.50
N LEU A 73 13.20 -19.69 -7.48
CA LEU A 73 14.33 -18.76 -7.42
C LEU A 73 15.58 -19.38 -6.77
N GLY A 74 15.43 -20.40 -5.90
CA GLY A 74 16.55 -21.04 -5.21
C GLY A 74 17.45 -20.04 -4.46
N ASP A 75 18.76 -20.13 -4.64
CA ASP A 75 19.75 -19.24 -3.98
C ASP A 75 19.85 -17.86 -4.67
N SER A 76 18.77 -17.35 -5.25
CA SER A 76 18.76 -16.06 -5.93
C SER A 76 18.92 -14.89 -4.96
N PRO A 77 19.71 -13.85 -5.32
CA PRO A 77 19.75 -12.59 -4.56
C PRO A 77 18.38 -11.91 -4.45
N VAL A 78 17.50 -12.11 -5.40
CA VAL A 78 16.12 -11.58 -5.39
C VAL A 78 15.30 -12.23 -4.28
N LEU A 79 15.40 -13.56 -4.11
CA LEU A 79 14.73 -14.26 -3.02
C LEU A 79 15.26 -13.81 -1.65
N ALA A 80 16.57 -13.74 -1.50
CA ALA A 80 17.19 -13.29 -0.24
C ALA A 80 16.74 -11.87 0.13
N LEU A 81 16.60 -10.99 -0.86
CA LEU A 81 16.11 -9.62 -0.66
C LEU A 81 14.63 -9.62 -0.26
N LEU A 82 13.78 -10.41 -0.92
CA LEU A 82 12.38 -10.56 -0.60
C LEU A 82 12.19 -11.10 0.84
N GLU A 83 12.93 -12.12 1.23
CA GLU A 83 12.85 -12.68 2.58
C GLU A 83 13.25 -11.66 3.65
N ARG A 84 14.29 -10.87 3.42
CA ARG A 84 14.66 -9.74 4.29
C ARG A 84 13.51 -8.73 4.40
N TYR A 85 12.90 -8.37 3.26
CA TYR A 85 11.76 -7.46 3.25
C TYR A 85 10.59 -7.99 4.07
N GLU A 86 10.24 -9.26 3.94
CA GLU A 86 9.10 -9.86 4.65
C GLU A 86 9.28 -9.91 6.17
N VAL A 87 10.50 -10.00 6.68
CA VAL A 87 10.80 -9.94 8.13
C VAL A 87 10.42 -8.60 8.76
N GLN A 88 10.46 -7.49 8.01
CA GLN A 88 10.07 -6.15 8.46
C GLN A 88 10.85 -5.63 9.69
N GLU A 89 12.07 -6.08 9.88
CA GLU A 89 12.97 -5.61 10.95
C GLU A 89 13.78 -4.38 10.52
N GLU A 90 14.16 -4.32 9.23
CA GLU A 90 14.97 -3.24 8.69
C GLU A 90 14.14 -1.96 8.51
N PRO A 91 14.69 -0.78 8.86
CA PRO A 91 13.95 0.47 8.72
C PRO A 91 13.55 0.76 7.26
N GLU A 92 14.37 0.34 6.29
CA GLU A 92 14.08 0.44 4.86
C GLU A 92 12.86 -0.42 4.44
N ALA A 93 12.77 -1.67 4.95
CA ALA A 93 11.62 -2.54 4.69
C ALA A 93 10.34 -1.95 5.28
N ARG A 94 10.42 -1.43 6.50
CA ARG A 94 9.32 -0.76 7.19
C ARG A 94 8.89 0.52 6.47
N LEU A 95 9.85 1.29 5.95
CA LEU A 95 9.58 2.48 5.14
C LEU A 95 8.81 2.11 3.87
N VAL A 96 9.27 1.10 3.13
CA VAL A 96 8.58 0.61 1.92
C VAL A 96 7.17 0.14 2.25
N ARG A 97 6.97 -0.64 3.30
CA ARG A 97 5.65 -1.12 3.75
C ARG A 97 4.69 0.03 4.10
N TYR A 98 5.22 1.12 4.66
CA TYR A 98 4.40 2.30 4.92
C TYR A 98 4.07 3.04 3.61
N LEU A 99 5.06 3.28 2.76
CA LEU A 99 4.88 4.01 1.50
C LEU A 99 3.97 3.26 0.52
N ASP A 100 3.94 1.94 0.58
CA ASP A 100 2.97 1.12 -0.13
C ASP A 100 1.51 1.53 0.20
N LYS A 101 1.23 1.97 1.42
CA LYS A 101 -0.10 2.49 1.80
C LYS A 101 -0.33 3.95 1.39
N VAL A 102 0.72 4.71 1.10
CA VAL A 102 0.65 6.09 0.57
C VAL A 102 0.39 6.09 -0.94
N THR A 103 1.09 5.25 -1.69
CA THR A 103 1.09 5.21 -3.16
C THR A 103 -0.32 5.10 -3.77
N PRO A 104 -1.27 4.28 -3.24
CA PRO A 104 -2.63 4.24 -3.76
C PRO A 104 -3.36 5.59 -3.67
N LYS A 105 -3.12 6.42 -2.63
CA LYS A 105 -3.75 7.73 -2.50
C LYS A 105 -3.31 8.65 -3.64
N LEU A 106 -2.01 8.67 -3.94
CA LEU A 106 -1.48 9.42 -5.07
C LEU A 106 -2.03 8.90 -6.40
N THR A 107 -2.12 7.59 -6.57
CA THR A 107 -2.72 6.96 -7.76
C THR A 107 -4.19 7.32 -7.91
N HIS A 108 -4.96 7.34 -6.82
CA HIS A 108 -6.36 7.76 -6.85
C HIS A 108 -6.51 9.21 -7.30
N ARG A 109 -5.63 10.10 -6.84
CA ARG A 109 -5.61 11.50 -7.31
C ARG A 109 -5.28 11.60 -8.80
N LEU A 110 -4.26 10.87 -9.26
CA LEU A 110 -3.83 10.88 -10.67
C LEU A 110 -4.88 10.30 -11.63
N ASN A 111 -5.59 9.24 -11.24
CA ASN A 111 -6.63 8.62 -12.06
C ASN A 111 -8.03 9.23 -11.87
N ARG A 112 -8.12 10.36 -11.15
CA ARG A 112 -9.37 11.10 -10.86
C ARG A 112 -10.44 10.23 -10.18
N GLY A 113 -10.04 9.33 -9.30
CA GLY A 113 -10.93 8.50 -8.49
C GLY A 113 -11.55 7.31 -9.23
N ARG A 114 -11.20 7.06 -10.50
CA ARG A 114 -11.79 5.94 -11.27
C ARG A 114 -11.64 4.59 -10.56
N ALA A 115 -10.51 4.37 -9.87
CA ALA A 115 -10.31 3.15 -9.12
C ALA A 115 -11.23 3.05 -7.88
N LEU A 116 -11.53 4.16 -7.21
CA LEU A 116 -12.47 4.21 -6.08
C LEU A 116 -13.91 3.94 -6.54
N ALA A 117 -14.31 4.56 -7.65
CA ALA A 117 -15.62 4.33 -8.25
C ALA A 117 -15.80 2.86 -8.71
N ALA A 118 -14.74 2.26 -9.27
CA ALA A 118 -14.80 0.86 -9.74
C ALA A 118 -15.01 -0.16 -8.61
N VAL A 119 -14.66 0.18 -7.36
CA VAL A 119 -14.91 -0.66 -6.17
C VAL A 119 -16.08 -0.16 -5.33
N ASP A 120 -16.90 0.73 -5.88
CA ASP A 120 -18.14 1.24 -5.29
C ASP A 120 -17.93 1.86 -3.88
N LEU A 121 -16.85 2.66 -3.72
CA LEU A 121 -16.57 3.40 -2.50
C LEU A 121 -17.17 4.81 -2.59
N ALA A 122 -18.02 5.15 -1.62
CA ALA A 122 -18.53 6.50 -1.46
C ALA A 122 -17.52 7.42 -0.74
N ALA A 123 -17.74 8.73 -0.80
CA ALA A 123 -16.85 9.71 -0.15
C ALA A 123 -16.68 9.47 1.37
N ALA A 124 -17.77 9.09 2.04
CA ALA A 124 -17.73 8.78 3.48
C ALA A 124 -16.86 7.55 3.78
N ASP A 125 -16.96 6.50 2.96
CA ASP A 125 -16.15 5.28 3.11
C ASP A 125 -14.65 5.58 2.90
N VAL A 126 -14.32 6.45 1.94
CA VAL A 126 -12.95 6.90 1.69
C VAL A 126 -12.39 7.63 2.91
N HIS A 127 -13.17 8.56 3.47
CA HIS A 127 -12.75 9.31 4.66
C HIS A 127 -12.53 8.40 5.88
N GLU A 128 -13.48 7.51 6.18
CA GLU A 128 -13.37 6.55 7.29
C GLU A 128 -12.16 5.64 7.13
N LYS A 129 -11.92 5.13 5.92
CA LYS A 129 -10.76 4.30 5.61
C LYS A 129 -9.45 5.05 5.81
N HIS A 130 -9.35 6.30 5.37
CA HIS A 130 -8.16 7.13 5.57
C HIS A 130 -7.88 7.35 7.06
N ALA A 131 -8.90 7.67 7.86
CA ALA A 131 -8.78 7.88 9.29
C ALA A 131 -8.32 6.60 10.01
N THR A 132 -8.98 5.48 9.73
CA THR A 132 -8.66 4.17 10.32
C THR A 132 -7.25 3.72 9.97
N GLN A 133 -6.90 3.78 8.69
CA GLN A 133 -5.57 3.39 8.21
C GLN A 133 -4.48 4.31 8.77
N GLY A 134 -4.73 5.62 8.83
CA GLY A 134 -3.79 6.58 9.43
C GLY A 134 -3.51 6.29 10.91
N ALA A 135 -4.54 5.96 11.68
CA ALA A 135 -4.40 5.60 13.09
C ALA A 135 -3.61 4.28 13.26
N GLN A 136 -3.88 3.26 12.42
CA GLN A 136 -3.15 2.00 12.44
C GLN A 136 -1.67 2.19 12.10
N LEU A 137 -1.36 2.93 11.04
CA LEU A 137 0.01 3.21 10.61
C LEU A 137 0.79 4.03 11.65
N ALA A 138 0.14 5.01 12.29
CA ALA A 138 0.76 5.79 13.36
C ALA A 138 1.14 4.93 14.60
N LYS A 139 0.34 3.90 14.88
CA LYS A 139 0.60 2.94 15.96
C LYS A 139 1.70 1.94 15.58
N GLN A 140 1.69 1.48 14.32
CA GLN A 140 2.63 0.45 13.83
C GLN A 140 4.02 1.03 13.55
N TYR A 141 4.11 2.28 13.13
CA TYR A 141 5.34 2.98 12.72
C TYR A 141 5.49 4.32 13.45
N PRO A 142 5.60 4.33 14.78
CA PRO A 142 5.66 5.58 15.56
C PRO A 142 6.88 6.45 15.21
N GLU A 143 7.97 5.81 14.76
CA GLU A 143 9.24 6.44 14.37
C GLU A 143 9.14 7.22 13.04
N MET A 144 8.18 6.92 12.17
CA MET A 144 8.09 7.45 10.80
C MET A 144 7.22 8.72 10.71
N ALA A 145 7.59 9.77 11.43
CA ALA A 145 6.80 11.00 11.49
C ALA A 145 6.64 11.72 10.14
N GLU A 146 7.70 11.73 9.31
CA GLU A 146 7.66 12.37 7.98
C GLU A 146 6.74 11.61 7.01
N VAL A 147 6.81 10.28 7.01
CA VAL A 147 5.94 9.44 6.17
C VAL A 147 4.48 9.58 6.61
N ARG A 148 4.24 9.71 7.91
CA ARG A 148 2.90 9.97 8.45
C ARG A 148 2.34 11.32 7.97
N ARG A 149 3.17 12.37 7.90
CA ARG A 149 2.78 13.67 7.32
C ARG A 149 2.45 13.54 5.83
N LEU A 150 3.27 12.80 5.09
CA LEU A 150 3.01 12.53 3.67
C LEU A 150 1.70 11.76 3.48
N PHE A 151 1.44 10.73 4.28
CA PHE A 151 0.18 9.97 4.23
C PHE A 151 -1.03 10.88 4.48
N ALA A 152 -0.98 11.71 5.53
CA ALA A 152 -2.06 12.64 5.85
C ALA A 152 -2.31 13.66 4.72
N ALA A 153 -1.24 14.22 4.13
CA ALA A 153 -1.34 15.13 3.01
C ALA A 153 -1.92 14.45 1.76
N ALA A 154 -1.52 13.22 1.46
CA ALA A 154 -2.06 12.46 0.34
C ALA A 154 -3.56 12.15 0.52
N CYS A 155 -3.99 11.80 1.72
CA CYS A 155 -5.40 11.61 2.06
C CYS A 155 -6.19 12.92 1.89
N GLU A 156 -5.69 14.04 2.42
CA GLU A 156 -6.35 15.35 2.29
C GLU A 156 -6.50 15.77 0.83
N LEU A 157 -5.48 15.57 -0.01
CA LEU A 157 -5.56 15.84 -1.44
C LEU A 157 -6.67 15.04 -2.14
N VAL A 158 -6.84 13.76 -1.78
CA VAL A 158 -7.91 12.92 -2.32
C VAL A 158 -9.28 13.43 -1.86
N GLU A 159 -9.45 13.66 -0.57
CA GLU A 159 -10.72 14.11 0.01
C GLU A 159 -11.12 15.50 -0.50
N GLN A 160 -10.17 16.41 -0.63
CA GLN A 160 -10.42 17.73 -1.23
C GLN A 160 -10.87 17.60 -2.68
N ALA A 161 -10.21 16.78 -3.48
CA ALA A 161 -10.57 16.56 -4.87
C ALA A 161 -11.98 15.94 -5.03
N ILE A 162 -12.37 15.06 -4.10
CA ILE A 162 -13.75 14.52 -4.04
C ILE A 162 -14.73 15.66 -3.72
N ARG A 163 -14.48 16.47 -2.69
CA ARG A 163 -15.35 17.61 -2.31
C ARG A 163 -15.50 18.64 -3.42
N CYS A 164 -14.46 18.86 -4.21
CA CYS A 164 -14.48 19.80 -5.34
C CYS A 164 -15.04 19.21 -6.63
N GLY A 165 -15.46 17.93 -6.65
CA GLY A 165 -15.95 17.26 -7.86
C GLY A 165 -14.88 16.95 -8.91
N GLU A 166 -13.58 17.04 -8.53
CA GLU A 166 -12.45 16.71 -9.41
C GLU A 166 -12.17 15.21 -9.49
N MET A 167 -12.72 14.43 -8.54
CA MET A 167 -12.60 12.99 -8.48
C MET A 167 -13.98 12.32 -8.43
N THR A 168 -14.10 11.22 -9.19
CA THR A 168 -15.31 10.39 -9.19
C THR A 168 -15.22 9.36 -8.07
N VAL A 169 -16.29 9.25 -7.30
CA VAL A 169 -16.53 8.18 -6.30
C VAL A 169 -17.94 7.65 -6.52
N ALA A 170 -18.27 6.51 -5.90
CA ALA A 170 -19.62 6.00 -5.94
C ALA A 170 -20.61 7.00 -5.29
N GLU A 171 -21.81 7.08 -5.82
CA GLU A 171 -22.90 7.83 -5.16
C GLU A 171 -23.20 7.14 -3.83
N GLY A 172 -23.15 7.89 -2.72
CA GLY A 172 -23.44 7.36 -1.40
C GLY A 172 -24.84 6.75 -1.37
N ARG A 173 -24.97 5.51 -0.89
CA ARG A 173 -26.31 4.96 -0.58
C ARG A 173 -26.97 5.90 0.41
N ALA A 174 -28.13 6.44 0.04
CA ALA A 174 -28.97 7.14 1.00
C ALA A 174 -29.20 6.19 2.19
N PRO A 175 -29.14 6.70 3.45
CA PRO A 175 -29.46 5.87 4.58
C PRO A 175 -30.86 5.27 4.34
N VAL A 176 -30.93 3.95 4.42
CA VAL A 176 -32.23 3.24 4.38
C VAL A 176 -32.95 3.67 5.64
N CYS A 177 -34.02 4.46 5.47
CA CYS A 177 -34.92 4.83 6.56
C CYS A 177 -35.66 3.61 7.11
#